data_7a89383b048f5b681e056d83bf406e1b
#
_entry.id   7a89383b048f5b681e056d83bf406e1b
#
_cell.length_a   1.000
_cell.length_b   1.000
_cell.length_c   1.000
_cell.angle_alpha   90.00
_cell.angle_beta   90.00
_cell.angle_gamma   90.00
#
_symmetry.space_group_name_H-M   'P 1'
#
loop_
_entity.id
_entity.type
_entity.pdbx_description
1 polymer ?
#
loop_
_entity_poly.entity_id
_entity_poly.type
_entity_poly.pdbx_seq_one_letter_code
_entity_poly.pdbx_strand_id
1 'polypeptide(L)'
;MANRRERQGRGVKRAITFEIHRFLQARISSMTFTPNPGSRYRMPIMFGPAPGPRQHPEGRMWTAEEAGRMTAEWMKISYRTDPAKLEKLLPAGFSLRGDPIVSVSCAWFKNLYWLAGRGYGILSVDFPVTYQGKTERHDGALCPVIWEGSPDAIMTGREELGFPKMFANFDDISWDEAAGRATCSASWYDHTFFDIQLTNLVEEQNPEKKLPGSGGGAQMYYKYLPRTSVGGCEGADLAYVTTTAAVPGSGGSASNINFDEFEFRRWAGDGKLNWNRATWEQLPLSFHVVNGIADLDIIEYVDAEMVHFTGPGVGVAMNSHRALEPVAI
;
A
#
# COMPACT_ATOMS: atom_id res chain seq x y z
N MET A 1 26.31 46.57 -39.26
CA MET A 1 27.14 45.36 -39.14
C MET A 1 26.81 44.45 -37.94
N ALA A 2 25.89 44.81 -37.07
CA ALA A 2 25.54 44.02 -35.89
C ALA A 2 24.60 42.82 -36.15
N ASN A 3 23.82 42.85 -37.24
CA ASN A 3 22.75 41.84 -37.47
C ASN A 3 23.22 40.52 -38.14
N ARG A 4 24.48 40.41 -38.52
CA ARG A 4 24.99 39.18 -39.15
C ARG A 4 25.61 38.18 -38.14
N ARG A 5 26.08 38.65 -36.98
CA ARG A 5 26.68 37.80 -35.93
C ARG A 5 25.62 37.06 -35.07
N GLU A 6 24.47 37.68 -34.86
CA GLU A 6 23.41 37.00 -34.10
C GLU A 6 22.73 35.84 -34.85
N ARG A 7 22.60 35.92 -36.18
CA ARG A 7 22.03 34.83 -36.99
C ARG A 7 22.95 33.61 -37.06
N GLN A 8 24.28 33.79 -37.06
CA GLN A 8 25.22 32.68 -37.04
C GLN A 8 25.25 31.96 -35.69
N GLY A 9 25.11 32.67 -34.56
CA GLY A 9 25.08 32.08 -33.23
C GLY A 9 23.82 31.22 -32.93
N ARG A 10 22.67 31.58 -33.53
CA ARG A 10 21.43 30.78 -33.39
C ARG A 10 21.44 29.51 -34.26
N GLY A 11 22.09 29.54 -35.41
CA GLY A 11 22.24 28.35 -36.27
C GLY A 11 23.14 27.29 -35.64
N VAL A 12 24.27 27.70 -35.06
CA VAL A 12 25.19 26.79 -34.38
C VAL A 12 24.60 26.16 -33.12
N LYS A 13 23.89 26.95 -32.30
CA LYS A 13 23.20 26.38 -31.10
C LYS A 13 22.12 25.38 -31.49
N ARG A 14 21.35 25.62 -32.54
CA ARG A 14 20.34 24.67 -33.02
C ARG A 14 20.95 23.40 -33.61
N ALA A 15 22.05 23.49 -34.33
CA ALA A 15 22.77 22.34 -34.89
C ALA A 15 23.35 21.48 -33.77
N ILE A 16 23.99 22.08 -32.77
CA ILE A 16 24.58 21.38 -31.63
C ILE A 16 23.47 20.68 -30.81
N THR A 17 22.33 21.33 -30.57
CA THR A 17 21.19 20.72 -29.85
C THR A 17 20.60 19.54 -30.63
N PHE A 18 20.54 19.63 -31.95
CA PHE A 18 20.01 18.56 -32.81
C PHE A 18 21.00 17.37 -32.90
N GLU A 19 22.31 17.62 -32.94
CA GLU A 19 23.34 16.57 -32.89
C GLU A 19 23.37 15.88 -31.53
N ILE A 20 23.25 16.62 -30.41
CA ILE A 20 23.18 16.04 -29.07
C ILE A 20 21.95 15.18 -28.94
N HIS A 21 20.78 15.61 -29.44
CA HIS A 21 19.54 14.83 -29.43
C HIS A 21 19.66 13.56 -30.27
N ARG A 22 20.26 13.65 -31.44
CA ARG A 22 20.54 12.51 -32.34
C ARG A 22 21.56 11.54 -31.74
N PHE A 23 22.57 12.07 -31.04
CA PHE A 23 23.58 11.26 -30.34
C PHE A 23 23.00 10.56 -29.10
N LEU A 24 22.11 11.23 -28.37
CA LEU A 24 21.36 10.62 -27.26
C LEU A 24 20.36 9.57 -27.77
N GLN A 25 19.63 9.84 -28.86
CA GLN A 25 18.74 8.83 -29.47
C GLN A 25 19.51 7.65 -30.07
N ALA A 26 20.69 7.88 -30.71
CA ALA A 26 21.52 6.80 -31.21
C ALA A 26 22.17 5.97 -30.09
N ARG A 27 22.49 6.58 -28.93
CA ARG A 27 22.94 5.84 -27.75
C ARG A 27 21.82 5.03 -27.10
N ILE A 28 20.59 5.53 -27.11
CA ILE A 28 19.41 4.77 -26.63
C ILE A 28 19.15 3.56 -27.53
N SER A 29 19.36 3.68 -28.85
CA SER A 29 19.23 2.56 -29.81
C SER A 29 20.33 1.51 -29.72
N SER A 30 21.45 1.81 -29.03
CA SER A 30 22.55 0.87 -28.81
C SER A 30 22.56 0.23 -27.42
N MET A 31 21.53 0.46 -26.59
CA MET A 31 21.40 -0.24 -25.31
C MET A 31 21.16 -1.72 -25.57
N THR A 32 22.02 -2.56 -25.00
CA THR A 32 21.90 -4.04 -25.07
C THR A 32 20.67 -4.57 -24.33
N PHE A 33 20.10 -3.75 -23.43
CA PHE A 33 18.86 -4.03 -22.73
C PHE A 33 17.75 -3.08 -23.19
N THR A 34 16.65 -3.64 -23.68
CA THR A 34 15.43 -2.90 -24.01
C THR A 34 14.25 -3.53 -23.28
N PRO A 35 13.54 -2.78 -22.43
CA PRO A 35 12.34 -3.30 -21.77
C PRO A 35 11.29 -3.74 -22.78
N ASN A 36 10.68 -4.89 -22.56
CA ASN A 36 9.57 -5.38 -23.38
C ASN A 36 8.30 -4.53 -23.10
N PRO A 37 7.70 -3.86 -24.10
CA PRO A 37 6.47 -3.13 -23.92
C PRO A 37 5.36 -4.06 -23.38
N GLY A 38 4.62 -3.62 -22.39
CA GLY A 38 3.54 -4.39 -21.76
C GLY A 38 3.97 -5.28 -20.59
N SER A 39 5.27 -5.45 -20.36
CA SER A 39 5.79 -6.12 -19.17
C SER A 39 6.10 -5.13 -18.04
N ARG A 40 5.97 -5.60 -16.80
CA ARG A 40 6.30 -4.83 -15.59
C ARG A 40 7.75 -5.09 -15.18
N TYR A 41 8.43 -4.02 -14.83
CA TYR A 41 9.81 -4.07 -14.36
C TYR A 41 9.93 -3.44 -12.98
N ARG A 42 10.79 -3.98 -12.16
CA ARG A 42 11.31 -3.42 -10.91
C ARG A 42 12.83 -3.57 -10.90
N MET A 43 13.50 -2.74 -10.13
CA MET A 43 14.94 -2.90 -9.94
C MET A 43 15.26 -4.28 -9.30
N PRO A 44 16.28 -5.00 -9.82
CA PRO A 44 17.19 -4.67 -10.95
C PRO A 44 16.53 -5.03 -12.29
N ILE A 45 16.38 -4.06 -13.21
CA ILE A 45 15.61 -4.20 -14.45
C ILE A 45 16.28 -5.05 -15.53
N MET A 46 17.60 -5.20 -15.49
CA MET A 46 18.39 -5.83 -16.55
C MET A 46 18.20 -7.35 -16.66
N PHE A 47 17.55 -7.96 -15.68
CA PHE A 47 17.33 -9.42 -15.63
C PHE A 47 15.96 -9.85 -16.17
N GLY A 48 15.23 -8.93 -16.80
CA GLY A 48 13.93 -9.19 -17.39
C GLY A 48 12.75 -8.68 -16.59
N PRO A 49 11.53 -9.04 -17.02
CA PRO A 49 10.30 -8.67 -16.33
C PRO A 49 10.26 -9.19 -14.89
N ALA A 50 9.78 -8.36 -13.98
CA ALA A 50 9.73 -8.70 -12.56
C ALA A 50 8.43 -9.46 -12.22
N PRO A 51 8.50 -10.73 -11.79
CA PRO A 51 7.32 -11.47 -11.35
C PRO A 51 6.74 -10.86 -10.06
N GLY A 52 5.46 -11.09 -9.84
CA GLY A 52 4.77 -10.59 -8.66
C GLY A 52 3.26 -10.86 -8.72
N PRO A 53 2.46 -10.25 -7.84
CA PRO A 53 1.02 -10.50 -7.81
C PRO A 53 0.30 -10.12 -9.12
N ARG A 54 0.89 -9.22 -9.92
CA ARG A 54 0.31 -8.72 -11.17
C ARG A 54 1.00 -9.23 -12.43
N GLN A 55 2.01 -10.06 -12.32
CA GLN A 55 2.76 -10.60 -13.46
C GLN A 55 3.34 -11.96 -13.15
N HIS A 56 3.03 -12.93 -14.02
CA HIS A 56 3.63 -14.26 -14.00
C HIS A 56 5.13 -14.19 -14.32
N PRO A 57 5.96 -15.14 -13.87
CA PRO A 57 7.38 -15.21 -14.25
C PRO A 57 7.67 -15.17 -15.75
N GLU A 58 6.74 -15.59 -16.58
CA GLU A 58 6.82 -15.52 -18.05
C GLU A 58 6.50 -14.13 -18.62
N GLY A 59 6.25 -13.12 -17.79
CA GLY A 59 5.95 -11.75 -18.22
C GLY A 59 4.49 -11.50 -18.64
N ARG A 60 3.61 -12.52 -18.56
CA ARG A 60 2.17 -12.41 -18.82
C ARG A 60 1.37 -12.21 -17.51
N MET A 61 0.07 -12.03 -17.65
CA MET A 61 -0.85 -12.05 -16.51
C MET A 61 -1.00 -13.48 -15.96
N TRP A 62 -1.27 -13.57 -14.66
CA TRP A 62 -1.73 -14.82 -14.05
C TRP A 62 -3.12 -15.18 -14.54
N THR A 63 -3.40 -16.47 -14.76
CA THR A 63 -4.76 -16.96 -14.95
C THR A 63 -5.45 -17.17 -13.60
N ALA A 64 -6.79 -17.24 -13.61
CA ALA A 64 -7.54 -17.53 -12.39
C ALA A 64 -7.21 -18.91 -11.80
N GLU A 65 -6.94 -19.91 -12.68
CA GLU A 65 -6.54 -21.26 -12.27
C GLU A 65 -5.19 -21.25 -11.56
N GLU A 66 -4.19 -20.54 -12.11
CA GLU A 66 -2.86 -20.41 -11.53
C GLU A 66 -2.86 -19.62 -10.21
N ALA A 67 -3.76 -18.64 -10.10
CA ALA A 67 -3.92 -17.88 -8.86
C ALA A 67 -4.50 -18.73 -7.71
N GLY A 68 -5.18 -19.84 -8.04
CA GLY A 68 -5.67 -20.81 -7.08
C GLY A 68 -6.53 -20.21 -5.97
N ARG A 69 -6.44 -20.78 -4.77
CA ARG A 69 -7.15 -20.27 -3.59
C ARG A 69 -6.16 -19.87 -2.50
N MET A 70 -6.45 -18.77 -1.85
CA MET A 70 -5.74 -18.26 -0.70
C MET A 70 -6.60 -18.28 0.55
N THR A 71 -5.96 -18.24 1.70
CA THR A 71 -6.63 -18.09 3.00
C THR A 71 -6.05 -16.87 3.72
N ALA A 72 -6.89 -16.16 4.46
CA ALA A 72 -6.43 -15.12 5.38
C ALA A 72 -7.14 -15.19 6.71
N GLU A 73 -6.40 -14.91 7.75
CA GLU A 73 -6.86 -14.62 9.09
C GLU A 73 -6.64 -13.13 9.33
N TRP A 74 -7.65 -12.40 9.81
CA TRP A 74 -7.62 -10.95 9.89
C TRP A 74 -8.25 -10.46 11.18
N MET A 75 -7.44 -9.86 12.03
CA MET A 75 -7.86 -9.17 13.25
C MET A 75 -7.98 -7.67 12.96
N LYS A 76 -9.06 -7.03 13.41
CA LYS A 76 -9.22 -5.59 13.31
C LYS A 76 -9.73 -5.00 14.61
N ILE A 77 -9.19 -3.86 14.99
CA ILE A 77 -9.74 -3.00 16.04
C ILE A 77 -9.89 -1.60 15.48
N SER A 78 -11.03 -0.97 15.73
CA SER A 78 -11.25 0.44 15.43
C SER A 78 -11.42 1.23 16.73
N TYR A 79 -10.83 2.42 16.78
CA TYR A 79 -10.93 3.31 17.94
C TYR A 79 -11.07 4.76 17.50
N ARG A 80 -11.73 5.55 18.36
CA ARG A 80 -11.83 7.00 18.20
C ARG A 80 -10.58 7.67 18.76
N THR A 81 -10.10 8.69 18.02
CA THR A 81 -8.93 9.49 18.43
C THR A 81 -9.21 10.99 18.32
N ASP A 82 -8.23 11.81 18.67
CA ASP A 82 -8.29 13.27 18.50
C ASP A 82 -8.14 13.64 17.00
N PRO A 83 -9.14 14.31 16.39
CA PRO A 83 -9.08 14.70 15.00
C PRO A 83 -7.89 15.60 14.66
N ALA A 84 -7.49 16.50 15.57
CA ALA A 84 -6.35 17.38 15.33
C ALA A 84 -5.01 16.64 15.24
N LYS A 85 -4.91 15.44 15.82
CA LYS A 85 -3.74 14.57 15.67
C LYS A 85 -3.74 13.86 14.33
N LEU A 86 -4.91 13.38 13.87
CA LEU A 86 -5.05 12.76 12.53
C LEU A 86 -4.79 13.77 11.41
N GLU A 87 -5.27 15.01 11.53
CA GLU A 87 -5.08 16.05 10.52
C GLU A 87 -3.59 16.30 10.22
N LYS A 88 -2.70 16.12 11.21
CA LYS A 88 -1.25 16.25 11.01
C LYS A 88 -0.64 15.16 10.12
N LEU A 89 -1.34 14.06 9.91
CA LEU A 89 -0.92 12.95 9.05
C LEU A 89 -1.43 13.07 7.61
N LEU A 90 -2.25 14.10 7.31
CA LEU A 90 -2.86 14.25 5.99
C LEU A 90 -1.91 14.91 4.99
N PRO A 91 -1.62 14.25 3.85
CA PRO A 91 -0.98 14.90 2.73
C PRO A 91 -1.89 15.96 2.07
N ALA A 92 -1.32 16.80 1.22
CA ALA A 92 -2.08 17.78 0.46
C ALA A 92 -3.22 17.13 -0.34
N GLY A 93 -4.39 17.76 -0.37
CA GLY A 93 -5.59 17.28 -1.03
C GLY A 93 -6.47 16.36 -0.19
N PHE A 94 -6.05 15.97 0.99
CA PHE A 94 -6.86 15.17 1.91
C PHE A 94 -7.51 16.02 3.02
N SER A 95 -8.69 15.59 3.44
CA SER A 95 -9.38 16.06 4.64
C SER A 95 -10.00 14.87 5.37
N LEU A 96 -10.16 14.97 6.68
CA LEU A 96 -10.89 13.95 7.46
C LEU A 96 -12.35 13.87 7.00
N ARG A 97 -12.92 12.69 7.06
CA ARG A 97 -14.32 12.43 6.71
C ARG A 97 -15.05 11.72 7.85
N GLY A 98 -16.09 12.39 8.36
CA GLY A 98 -16.88 11.85 9.46
C GLY A 98 -16.12 11.79 10.78
N ASP A 99 -16.41 10.77 11.58
CA ASP A 99 -15.78 10.54 12.87
C ASP A 99 -14.29 10.21 12.72
N PRO A 100 -13.44 10.67 13.64
CA PRO A 100 -11.99 10.41 13.63
C PRO A 100 -11.69 8.98 14.12
N ILE A 101 -12.07 7.99 13.35
CA ILE A 101 -11.91 6.58 13.66
C ILE A 101 -10.64 6.05 12.99
N VAL A 102 -9.74 5.51 13.79
CA VAL A 102 -8.56 4.77 13.33
C VAL A 102 -8.87 3.29 13.35
N SER A 103 -8.68 2.61 12.24
CA SER A 103 -8.75 1.15 12.13
C SER A 103 -7.34 0.58 12.05
N VAL A 104 -7.03 -0.35 12.92
CA VAL A 104 -5.76 -1.09 12.93
C VAL A 104 -6.05 -2.53 12.62
N SER A 105 -5.41 -3.04 11.57
CA SER A 105 -5.61 -4.41 11.09
C SER A 105 -4.31 -5.20 11.18
N CYS A 106 -4.36 -6.39 11.76
CA CYS A 106 -3.30 -7.38 11.71
C CYS A 106 -3.82 -8.60 10.97
N ALA A 107 -3.17 -8.97 9.86
CA ALA A 107 -3.63 -10.08 9.04
C ALA A 107 -2.49 -11.03 8.68
N TRP A 108 -2.83 -12.30 8.47
CA TRP A 108 -1.91 -13.31 7.97
C TRP A 108 -2.48 -13.93 6.69
N PHE A 109 -1.81 -13.71 5.57
CA PHE A 109 -2.14 -14.32 4.29
C PHE A 109 -1.36 -15.61 4.08
N LYS A 110 -2.03 -16.66 3.58
CA LYS A 110 -1.48 -18.00 3.35
C LYS A 110 -1.78 -18.46 1.92
N ASN A 111 -0.95 -19.33 1.38
CA ASN A 111 -1.14 -19.95 0.06
C ASN A 111 -1.15 -18.94 -1.11
N LEU A 112 -0.27 -17.96 -1.06
CA LEU A 112 -0.18 -16.95 -2.11
C LEU A 112 0.53 -17.50 -3.36
N TYR A 113 -0.18 -17.59 -4.48
CA TYR A 113 0.32 -18.14 -5.74
C TYR A 113 1.61 -17.44 -6.22
N TRP A 114 1.68 -16.14 -6.17
CA TRP A 114 2.82 -15.34 -6.61
C TRP A 114 4.05 -15.43 -5.68
N LEU A 115 3.89 -16.04 -4.51
CA LEU A 115 4.95 -16.40 -3.56
C LEU A 115 5.18 -17.92 -3.52
N ALA A 116 4.77 -18.63 -4.56
CA ALA A 116 4.88 -20.10 -4.63
C ALA A 116 4.27 -20.80 -3.39
N GLY A 117 3.07 -20.37 -3.01
CA GLY A 117 2.31 -20.94 -1.89
C GLY A 117 2.72 -20.44 -0.50
N ARG A 118 3.69 -19.52 -0.40
CA ARG A 118 4.08 -18.91 0.88
C ARG A 118 3.07 -17.88 1.33
N GLY A 119 3.19 -17.42 2.58
CA GLY A 119 2.38 -16.37 3.15
C GLY A 119 3.22 -15.34 3.90
N TYR A 120 2.57 -14.33 4.45
CA TYR A 120 3.19 -13.32 5.31
C TYR A 120 2.16 -12.58 6.16
N GLY A 121 2.63 -12.01 7.27
CA GLY A 121 1.86 -11.14 8.14
C GLY A 121 1.83 -9.69 7.64
N ILE A 122 0.74 -8.99 7.91
CA ILE A 122 0.52 -7.57 7.61
C ILE A 122 -0.01 -6.86 8.86
N LEU A 123 0.46 -5.64 9.09
CA LEU A 123 -0.11 -4.69 10.04
C LEU A 123 -0.35 -3.39 9.27
N SER A 124 -1.60 -2.91 9.23
CA SER A 124 -1.97 -1.66 8.58
C SER A 124 -2.75 -0.74 9.51
N VAL A 125 -2.64 0.55 9.24
CA VAL A 125 -3.42 1.60 9.92
C VAL A 125 -4.16 2.39 8.86
N ASP A 126 -5.46 2.61 9.07
CA ASP A 126 -6.34 3.31 8.14
C ASP A 126 -7.25 4.27 8.88
N PHE A 127 -7.64 5.36 8.23
CA PHE A 127 -8.69 6.25 8.74
C PHE A 127 -9.47 6.94 7.61
N PRO A 128 -10.75 7.29 7.84
CA PRO A 128 -11.63 7.80 6.80
C PRO A 128 -11.25 9.21 6.36
N VAL A 129 -11.19 9.42 5.04
CA VAL A 129 -10.82 10.69 4.42
C VAL A 129 -11.64 10.98 3.17
N THR A 130 -11.66 12.24 2.78
CA THR A 130 -12.00 12.70 1.44
C THR A 130 -10.71 13.18 0.76
N TYR A 131 -10.44 12.70 -0.44
CA TYR A 131 -9.42 13.25 -1.33
C TYR A 131 -10.06 14.16 -2.36
N GLN A 132 -9.53 15.37 -2.50
CA GLN A 132 -9.91 16.33 -3.55
C GLN A 132 -8.70 16.59 -4.44
N GLY A 133 -8.64 15.91 -5.57
CA GLY A 133 -7.68 16.18 -6.64
C GLY A 133 -8.15 17.31 -7.56
N LYS A 134 -7.42 17.51 -8.66
CA LYS A 134 -7.77 18.53 -9.68
C LYS A 134 -9.03 18.16 -10.47
N THR A 135 -9.17 16.89 -10.81
CA THR A 135 -10.25 16.37 -11.68
C THR A 135 -11.15 15.38 -10.99
N GLU A 136 -10.69 14.75 -9.92
CA GLU A 136 -11.41 13.68 -9.24
C GLU A 136 -11.53 13.96 -7.75
N ARG A 137 -12.67 13.55 -7.18
CA ARG A 137 -12.91 13.49 -5.74
C ARG A 137 -13.25 12.07 -5.34
N HIS A 138 -12.64 11.60 -4.25
CA HIS A 138 -12.88 10.26 -3.71
C HIS A 138 -13.08 10.30 -2.21
N ASP A 139 -14.14 9.64 -1.75
CA ASP A 139 -14.34 9.32 -0.35
C ASP A 139 -13.85 7.90 -0.10
N GLY A 140 -13.16 7.69 1.02
CA GLY A 140 -12.59 6.38 1.34
C GLY A 140 -11.69 6.43 2.58
N ALA A 141 -10.62 5.65 2.56
CA ALA A 141 -9.66 5.58 3.63
C ALA A 141 -8.24 5.88 3.14
N LEU A 142 -7.49 6.64 3.92
CA LEU A 142 -6.04 6.78 3.76
C LEU A 142 -5.34 5.76 4.65
N CYS A 143 -4.39 5.03 4.05
CA CYS A 143 -3.47 4.16 4.77
C CYS A 143 -2.08 4.84 4.80
N PRO A 144 -1.67 5.45 5.92
CA PRO A 144 -0.38 6.13 6.03
C PRO A 144 0.79 5.17 6.19
N VAL A 145 0.56 3.94 6.66
CA VAL A 145 1.62 2.96 6.90
C VAL A 145 1.11 1.52 6.87
N ILE A 146 1.94 0.64 6.32
CA ILE A 146 1.77 -0.81 6.36
C ILE A 146 3.11 -1.43 6.78
N TRP A 147 3.08 -2.40 7.70
CA TRP A 147 4.22 -3.29 7.94
C TRP A 147 3.92 -4.65 7.37
N GLU A 148 4.91 -5.30 6.79
CA GLU A 148 4.79 -6.64 6.18
C GLU A 148 6.00 -7.51 6.49
N GLY A 149 5.75 -8.82 6.65
CA GLY A 149 6.78 -9.82 6.93
C GLY A 149 7.51 -10.35 5.68
N SER A 150 7.19 -9.84 4.48
CA SER A 150 7.80 -10.29 3.23
C SER A 150 8.45 -9.14 2.47
N PRO A 151 9.79 -9.17 2.27
CA PRO A 151 10.48 -8.22 1.40
C PRO A 151 9.92 -8.17 -0.03
N ASP A 152 9.51 -9.32 -0.59
CA ASP A 152 8.91 -9.40 -1.93
C ASP A 152 7.63 -8.57 -2.02
N ALA A 153 6.77 -8.70 -1.00
CA ALA A 153 5.51 -7.94 -0.91
C ALA A 153 5.76 -6.44 -0.70
N ILE A 154 6.80 -6.09 0.06
CA ILE A 154 7.19 -4.69 0.28
C ILE A 154 7.66 -4.06 -1.04
N MET A 155 8.59 -4.70 -1.75
CA MET A 155 9.12 -4.19 -3.01
C MET A 155 8.01 -3.98 -4.05
N THR A 156 7.18 -4.99 -4.30
CA THR A 156 6.08 -4.89 -5.27
C THR A 156 5.10 -3.78 -4.89
N GLY A 157 4.74 -3.69 -3.61
CA GLY A 157 3.79 -2.69 -3.12
C GLY A 157 4.33 -1.27 -3.22
N ARG A 158 5.56 -1.02 -2.81
CA ARG A 158 6.17 0.31 -2.84
C ARG A 158 6.44 0.79 -4.26
N GLU A 159 7.10 -0.04 -5.07
CA GLU A 159 7.54 0.37 -6.41
C GLU A 159 6.40 0.45 -7.40
N GLU A 160 5.48 -0.52 -7.38
CA GLU A 160 4.40 -0.59 -8.37
C GLU A 160 3.12 0.14 -7.92
N LEU A 161 2.70 -0.05 -6.66
CA LEU A 161 1.38 0.38 -6.18
C LEU A 161 1.42 1.66 -5.35
N GLY A 162 2.60 2.04 -4.84
CA GLY A 162 2.76 3.21 -3.99
C GLY A 162 2.29 3.00 -2.56
N PHE A 163 2.25 1.75 -2.09
CA PHE A 163 1.91 1.44 -0.70
C PHE A 163 3.04 1.87 0.24
N PRO A 164 2.74 2.51 1.37
CA PRO A 164 3.74 2.97 2.34
C PRO A 164 4.23 1.82 3.23
N LYS A 165 4.83 0.80 2.61
CA LYS A 165 5.21 -0.45 3.26
C LYS A 165 6.57 -0.36 3.94
N MET A 166 6.66 -0.97 5.11
CA MET A 166 7.85 -1.18 5.93
C MET A 166 7.96 -2.64 6.31
N PHE A 167 9.12 -3.07 6.78
CA PHE A 167 9.33 -4.43 7.25
C PHE A 167 9.01 -4.58 8.73
N ALA A 168 8.42 -5.72 9.11
CA ALA A 168 8.34 -6.23 10.48
C ALA A 168 8.35 -7.76 10.48
N ASN A 169 8.80 -8.34 11.58
CA ASN A 169 8.52 -9.72 11.92
C ASN A 169 7.14 -9.82 12.55
N PHE A 170 6.45 -10.90 12.22
CA PHE A 170 5.12 -11.18 12.76
C PHE A 170 5.13 -12.58 13.39
N ASP A 171 4.52 -12.68 14.55
CA ASP A 171 4.08 -13.98 15.03
C ASP A 171 2.81 -14.39 14.27
N ASP A 172 2.63 -15.68 14.03
CA ASP A 172 1.35 -16.20 13.51
C ASP A 172 0.21 -15.75 14.42
N ILE A 173 -0.97 -15.49 13.86
CA ILE A 173 -2.14 -15.21 14.67
C ILE A 173 -2.42 -16.44 15.53
N SER A 174 -2.29 -16.27 16.84
CA SER A 174 -2.69 -17.30 17.82
C SER A 174 -4.19 -17.20 18.00
N TRP A 175 -4.94 -18.17 17.45
CA TRP A 175 -6.39 -18.22 17.46
C TRP A 175 -6.90 -19.40 18.29
N ASP A 176 -7.57 -19.12 19.40
CA ASP A 176 -8.32 -20.09 20.21
C ASP A 176 -9.80 -19.82 20.05
N GLU A 177 -10.44 -20.52 19.12
CA GLU A 177 -11.85 -20.36 18.80
C GLU A 177 -12.74 -20.75 19.98
N ALA A 178 -12.37 -21.78 20.73
CA ALA A 178 -13.16 -22.25 21.89
C ALA A 178 -13.15 -21.24 23.04
N ALA A 179 -12.01 -20.55 23.23
CA ALA A 179 -11.91 -19.47 24.23
C ALA A 179 -12.37 -18.12 23.69
N GLY A 180 -12.71 -18.00 22.40
CA GLY A 180 -13.06 -16.74 21.75
C GLY A 180 -11.94 -15.71 21.83
N ARG A 181 -10.68 -16.12 21.61
CA ARG A 181 -9.52 -15.27 21.81
C ARG A 181 -8.53 -15.36 20.65
N ALA A 182 -8.06 -14.19 20.18
CA ALA A 182 -6.98 -14.10 19.20
C ALA A 182 -5.91 -13.11 19.66
N THR A 183 -4.65 -13.37 19.31
CA THR A 183 -3.52 -12.47 19.58
C THR A 183 -2.55 -12.45 18.41
N CYS A 184 -1.91 -11.31 18.19
CA CYS A 184 -0.83 -11.15 17.23
C CYS A 184 0.14 -10.08 17.72
N SER A 185 1.40 -10.13 17.29
CA SER A 185 2.38 -9.08 17.55
C SER A 185 3.22 -8.77 16.32
N ALA A 186 3.82 -7.58 16.31
CA ALA A 186 4.79 -7.18 15.30
C ALA A 186 6.05 -6.63 15.97
N SER A 187 7.20 -7.06 15.48
CA SER A 187 8.51 -6.69 16.01
C SER A 187 9.51 -6.41 14.89
N TRP A 188 10.55 -5.65 15.20
CA TRP A 188 11.72 -5.54 14.35
C TRP A 188 12.98 -5.40 15.22
N TYR A 189 14.05 -6.09 14.83
CA TYR A 189 15.17 -6.39 15.75
C TYR A 189 14.62 -7.04 17.04
N ASP A 190 15.07 -6.62 18.19
CA ASP A 190 14.65 -7.17 19.49
C ASP A 190 13.52 -6.33 20.15
N HIS A 191 12.83 -5.48 19.37
CA HIS A 191 11.77 -4.59 19.87
C HIS A 191 10.40 -4.97 19.31
N THR A 192 9.51 -5.46 20.19
CA THR A 192 8.09 -5.63 19.88
C THR A 192 7.41 -4.28 19.99
N PHE A 193 7.07 -3.68 18.84
CA PHE A 193 6.49 -2.33 18.81
C PHE A 193 4.97 -2.32 18.76
N PHE A 194 4.34 -3.46 18.49
CA PHE A 194 2.89 -3.58 18.40
C PHE A 194 2.41 -4.93 18.94
N ASP A 195 1.31 -4.90 19.66
CA ASP A 195 0.54 -6.09 20.04
C ASP A 195 -0.96 -5.81 19.98
N ILE A 196 -1.74 -6.83 19.63
CA ILE A 196 -3.20 -6.81 19.51
C ILE A 196 -3.79 -8.06 20.14
N GLN A 197 -4.87 -7.88 20.88
CA GLN A 197 -5.65 -8.95 21.48
C GLN A 197 -7.15 -8.73 21.24
N LEU A 198 -7.81 -9.78 20.77
CA LEU A 198 -9.26 -9.89 20.73
C LEU A 198 -9.72 -10.89 21.79
N THR A 199 -10.85 -10.62 22.43
CA THR A 199 -11.46 -11.45 23.45
C THR A 199 -12.98 -11.45 23.32
N ASN A 200 -13.65 -12.40 23.98
CA ASN A 200 -15.11 -12.51 23.94
C ASN A 200 -15.67 -12.60 22.51
N LEU A 201 -14.90 -13.20 21.62
CA LEU A 201 -15.29 -13.33 20.22
C LEU A 201 -16.44 -14.31 20.06
N VAL A 202 -17.53 -13.83 19.45
CA VAL A 202 -18.74 -14.61 19.14
C VAL A 202 -18.94 -14.62 17.63
N GLU A 203 -19.10 -15.81 17.06
CA GLU A 203 -19.31 -15.98 15.62
C GLU A 203 -20.66 -15.41 15.16
N GLU A 204 -20.62 -14.63 14.08
CA GLU A 204 -21.82 -14.12 13.41
C GLU A 204 -22.49 -15.22 12.58
N GLN A 205 -23.83 -15.35 12.67
CA GLN A 205 -24.57 -16.40 11.96
C GLN A 205 -24.64 -16.21 10.45
N ASN A 206 -24.66 -14.97 9.97
CA ASN A 206 -24.70 -14.63 8.54
C ASN A 206 -23.78 -13.42 8.29
N PRO A 207 -22.47 -13.64 8.29
CA PRO A 207 -21.53 -12.53 8.17
C PRO A 207 -21.63 -11.86 6.80
N GLU A 208 -21.53 -10.54 6.80
CA GLU A 208 -21.37 -9.79 5.56
C GLU A 208 -20.04 -10.18 4.87
N LYS A 209 -20.11 -10.53 3.59
CA LYS A 209 -18.95 -10.91 2.79
C LYS A 209 -18.20 -9.67 2.33
N LYS A 210 -17.37 -9.14 3.21
CA LYS A 210 -16.50 -7.99 2.94
C LYS A 210 -15.16 -8.15 3.66
N LEU A 211 -14.11 -7.57 3.10
CA LEU A 211 -12.84 -7.47 3.82
C LEU A 211 -12.96 -6.49 5.00
N PRO A 212 -12.28 -6.77 6.12
CA PRO A 212 -12.13 -5.78 7.19
C PRO A 212 -11.47 -4.51 6.65
N GLY A 213 -11.99 -3.35 7.04
CA GLY A 213 -11.45 -2.08 6.59
C GLY A 213 -12.21 -0.89 7.14
N SER A 214 -11.71 0.30 6.93
CA SER A 214 -12.28 1.55 7.40
C SER A 214 -13.45 2.02 6.54
N GLY A 215 -14.63 1.46 6.75
CA GLY A 215 -15.88 2.12 6.41
C GLY A 215 -16.25 2.26 4.93
N GLY A 216 -15.79 1.37 4.05
CA GLY A 216 -16.18 1.36 2.63
C GLY A 216 -15.61 2.52 1.81
N GLY A 217 -15.58 2.35 0.49
CA GLY A 217 -15.03 3.33 -0.44
C GLY A 217 -13.63 2.96 -0.94
N ALA A 218 -12.95 3.94 -1.51
CA ALA A 218 -11.63 3.75 -2.09
C ALA A 218 -10.53 3.65 -1.02
N GLN A 219 -9.68 2.66 -1.14
CA GLN A 219 -8.43 2.66 -0.39
C GLN A 219 -7.42 3.57 -1.10
N MET A 220 -6.79 4.47 -0.36
CA MET A 220 -5.87 5.48 -0.89
C MET A 220 -4.53 5.43 -0.16
N TYR A 221 -3.47 5.72 -0.91
CA TYR A 221 -2.09 5.73 -0.45
C TYR A 221 -1.37 6.93 -1.04
N TYR A 222 -0.37 7.46 -0.36
CA TYR A 222 0.47 8.53 -0.87
C TYR A 222 1.83 7.97 -1.26
N LYS A 223 2.05 7.80 -2.57
CA LYS A 223 3.34 7.35 -3.11
C LYS A 223 4.33 8.50 -3.07
N TYR A 224 5.48 8.27 -2.43
CA TYR A 224 6.56 9.23 -2.35
C TYR A 224 7.90 8.54 -2.56
N LEU A 225 8.63 8.93 -3.59
CA LEU A 225 10.00 8.49 -3.84
C LEU A 225 10.90 9.73 -3.80
N PRO A 226 11.82 9.80 -2.82
CA PRO A 226 12.72 10.95 -2.69
C PRO A 226 13.63 11.03 -3.89
N ARG A 227 14.01 12.27 -4.26
CA ARG A 227 14.99 12.52 -5.34
C ARG A 227 16.37 12.04 -4.92
N THR A 228 17.06 11.35 -5.84
CA THR A 228 18.45 11.03 -5.66
C THR A 228 19.28 12.27 -5.99
N SER A 229 19.86 12.92 -4.98
CA SER A 229 20.68 14.12 -5.11
C SER A 229 21.90 14.07 -4.20
N VAL A 230 22.93 14.85 -4.54
CA VAL A 230 24.14 15.02 -3.72
C VAL A 230 23.88 16.07 -2.63
N GLY A 231 23.90 15.65 -1.37
CA GLY A 231 23.94 16.54 -0.21
C GLY A 231 22.65 17.24 0.20
N GLY A 232 21.47 16.82 -0.28
CA GLY A 232 20.26 17.52 0.09
C GLY A 232 18.96 16.74 -0.01
N CYS A 233 17.94 17.24 0.69
CA CYS A 233 16.54 16.81 0.62
C CYS A 233 15.79 17.71 -0.35
N GLU A 234 15.94 17.49 -1.66
CA GLU A 234 15.38 18.38 -2.70
C GLU A 234 14.02 17.89 -3.23
N GLY A 235 13.16 17.36 -2.35
CA GLY A 235 11.84 16.90 -2.72
C GLY A 235 11.82 15.46 -3.25
N ALA A 236 10.87 15.17 -4.13
CA ALA A 236 10.63 13.84 -4.66
C ALA A 236 10.81 13.77 -6.19
N ASP A 237 11.23 12.62 -6.69
CA ASP A 237 11.09 12.28 -8.11
C ASP A 237 9.64 11.90 -8.44
N LEU A 238 8.93 11.29 -7.49
CA LEU A 238 7.52 10.95 -7.61
C LEU A 238 6.78 11.25 -6.30
N ALA A 239 5.69 12.02 -6.38
CA ALA A 239 4.80 12.29 -5.26
C ALA A 239 3.35 12.41 -5.79
N TYR A 240 2.50 11.42 -5.50
CA TYR A 240 1.10 11.38 -5.93
C TYR A 240 0.28 10.34 -5.15
N VAL A 241 -1.04 10.49 -5.21
CA VAL A 241 -1.97 9.54 -4.60
C VAL A 241 -2.20 8.35 -5.53
N THR A 242 -2.24 7.16 -4.96
CA THR A 242 -2.71 5.95 -5.64
C THR A 242 -3.98 5.43 -4.96
N THR A 243 -4.85 4.76 -5.72
CA THR A 243 -6.15 4.33 -5.23
C THR A 243 -6.64 3.03 -5.88
N THR A 244 -7.51 2.33 -5.15
CA THR A 244 -8.31 1.22 -5.68
C THR A 244 -9.61 1.68 -6.31
N ALA A 245 -9.95 2.98 -6.26
CA ALA A 245 -11.17 3.50 -6.87
C ALA A 245 -11.20 3.25 -8.39
N ALA A 246 -12.35 2.82 -8.90
CA ALA A 246 -12.57 2.69 -10.34
C ALA A 246 -12.39 4.03 -11.06
N VAL A 247 -12.07 3.98 -12.35
CA VAL A 247 -12.06 5.18 -13.20
C VAL A 247 -13.50 5.70 -13.32
N PRO A 248 -13.74 7.01 -13.10
CA PRO A 248 -15.09 7.58 -13.27
C PRO A 248 -15.66 7.24 -14.64
N GLY A 249 -16.90 6.77 -14.67
CA GLY A 249 -17.61 6.40 -15.91
C GLY A 249 -17.23 5.04 -16.52
N SER A 250 -16.32 4.27 -15.93
CA SER A 250 -15.93 2.95 -16.46
C SER A 250 -16.94 1.84 -16.17
N GLY A 251 -17.94 2.09 -15.32
CA GLY A 251 -18.89 1.06 -14.85
C GLY A 251 -18.27 -0.03 -13.96
N GLY A 252 -16.97 0.06 -13.70
CA GLY A 252 -16.25 -0.90 -12.86
C GLY A 252 -16.45 -0.66 -11.36
N SER A 253 -16.40 -1.72 -10.58
CA SER A 253 -16.29 -1.64 -9.11
C SER A 253 -14.87 -1.23 -8.70
N ALA A 254 -14.74 -0.61 -7.53
CA ALA A 254 -13.47 -0.27 -6.91
C ALA A 254 -12.57 -1.53 -6.67
N SER A 255 -13.19 -2.68 -6.51
CA SER A 255 -12.50 -3.98 -6.51
C SER A 255 -13.22 -4.91 -7.49
N ASN A 256 -12.49 -5.56 -8.38
CA ASN A 256 -13.03 -6.64 -9.22
C ASN A 256 -13.15 -7.97 -8.44
N ILE A 257 -13.17 -7.90 -7.09
CA ILE A 257 -13.31 -9.07 -6.24
C ILE A 257 -14.78 -9.44 -6.19
N ASN A 258 -15.09 -10.64 -6.67
CA ASN A 258 -16.39 -11.25 -6.45
C ASN A 258 -16.40 -11.96 -5.10
N PHE A 259 -16.92 -11.29 -4.07
CA PHE A 259 -16.95 -11.85 -2.72
C PHE A 259 -17.87 -13.07 -2.58
N ASP A 260 -18.75 -13.35 -3.54
CA ASP A 260 -19.59 -14.56 -3.53
C ASP A 260 -18.76 -15.84 -3.70
N GLU A 261 -17.57 -15.74 -4.30
CA GLU A 261 -16.63 -16.86 -4.45
C GLU A 261 -15.80 -17.14 -3.19
N PHE A 262 -15.96 -16.32 -2.16
CA PHE A 262 -15.25 -16.46 -0.89
C PHE A 262 -16.13 -17.09 0.17
N GLU A 263 -15.52 -17.92 0.99
CA GLU A 263 -16.04 -18.43 2.24
C GLU A 263 -15.59 -17.49 3.35
N PHE A 264 -16.51 -16.91 4.09
CA PHE A 264 -16.23 -16.01 5.20
C PHE A 264 -16.77 -16.59 6.51
N ARG A 265 -15.95 -16.49 7.55
CA ARG A 265 -16.37 -16.58 8.95
C ARG A 265 -15.96 -15.28 9.64
N ARG A 266 -16.82 -14.75 10.47
CA ARG A 266 -16.60 -13.49 11.20
C ARG A 266 -17.03 -13.64 12.64
N TRP A 267 -16.24 -13.08 13.51
CA TRP A 267 -16.52 -12.99 14.95
C TRP A 267 -16.41 -11.53 15.37
N ALA A 268 -17.35 -11.08 16.19
CA ALA A 268 -17.29 -9.77 16.85
C ALA A 268 -17.03 -9.98 18.35
N GLY A 269 -16.34 -9.05 18.96
CA GLY A 269 -16.01 -9.12 20.38
C GLY A 269 -15.36 -7.84 20.90
N ASP A 270 -14.55 -7.98 21.95
CA ASP A 270 -13.77 -6.91 22.54
C ASP A 270 -12.34 -6.95 22.04
N GLY A 271 -11.67 -5.79 22.01
CA GLY A 271 -10.30 -5.69 21.55
C GLY A 271 -9.46 -4.70 22.35
N LYS A 272 -8.19 -4.99 22.43
CA LYS A 272 -7.15 -4.07 22.92
C LYS A 272 -5.93 -4.14 22.02
N LEU A 273 -5.30 -3.01 21.82
CA LEU A 273 -4.01 -2.93 21.14
C LEU A 273 -3.06 -2.02 21.90
N ASN A 274 -1.79 -2.21 21.67
CA ASN A 274 -0.75 -1.40 22.27
C ASN A 274 0.34 -1.07 21.23
N TRP A 275 0.77 0.20 21.22
CA TRP A 275 1.91 0.67 20.46
C TRP A 275 3.06 0.95 21.44
N ASN A 276 4.05 0.08 21.44
CA ASN A 276 5.24 0.24 22.27
C ASN A 276 6.19 1.24 21.59
N ARG A 277 6.33 2.42 22.18
CA ARG A 277 7.23 3.45 21.66
C ARG A 277 8.66 2.92 21.56
N ALA A 278 9.35 3.37 20.53
CA ALA A 278 10.72 2.98 20.27
C ALA A 278 11.67 4.18 20.36
N THR A 279 12.90 3.93 20.78
CA THR A 279 14.01 4.87 20.61
C THR A 279 14.66 4.70 19.23
N TRP A 280 15.51 5.64 18.85
CA TRP A 280 16.28 5.50 17.60
C TRP A 280 17.17 4.25 17.61
N GLU A 281 17.77 3.89 18.74
CA GLU A 281 18.63 2.71 18.88
C GLU A 281 17.85 1.41 18.70
N GLN A 282 16.58 1.36 19.10
CA GLN A 282 15.72 0.18 18.95
C GLN A 282 15.22 0.02 17.51
N LEU A 283 14.75 1.10 16.87
CA LEU A 283 14.21 1.09 15.51
C LEU A 283 14.77 2.26 14.67
N PRO A 284 16.03 2.21 14.21
CA PRO A 284 16.72 3.36 13.60
C PRO A 284 15.99 4.05 12.45
N LEU A 285 15.28 3.29 11.60
CA LEU A 285 14.60 3.82 10.41
C LEU A 285 13.08 3.97 10.58
N SER A 286 12.50 3.48 11.68
CA SER A 286 11.04 3.41 11.82
C SER A 286 10.50 3.92 13.17
N PHE A 287 11.35 4.24 14.17
CA PHE A 287 10.91 4.69 15.47
C PHE A 287 9.93 5.87 15.39
N HIS A 288 10.17 6.82 14.49
CA HIS A 288 9.32 8.00 14.32
C HIS A 288 7.93 7.65 13.77
N VAL A 289 7.81 6.60 12.96
CA VAL A 289 6.52 6.11 12.44
C VAL A 289 5.72 5.44 13.56
N VAL A 290 6.35 4.52 14.30
CA VAL A 290 5.72 3.84 15.45
C VAL A 290 5.27 4.86 16.48
N ASN A 291 6.15 5.82 16.84
CA ASN A 291 5.83 6.86 17.81
C ASN A 291 4.73 7.80 17.32
N GLY A 292 4.71 8.13 16.01
CA GLY A 292 3.67 8.96 15.40
C GLY A 292 2.28 8.31 15.46
N ILE A 293 2.20 6.99 15.30
CA ILE A 293 0.94 6.26 15.49
C ILE A 293 0.62 6.15 16.99
N ALA A 294 1.61 5.90 17.85
CA ALA A 294 1.41 5.87 19.30
C ALA A 294 0.99 7.23 19.91
N ASP A 295 1.15 8.32 19.17
CA ASP A 295 0.65 9.65 19.56
C ASP A 295 -0.86 9.82 19.33
N LEU A 296 -1.50 8.91 18.57
CA LEU A 296 -2.95 8.89 18.39
C LEU A 296 -3.59 8.27 19.63
N ASP A 297 -4.23 9.11 20.46
CA ASP A 297 -4.87 8.64 21.70
C ASP A 297 -5.99 7.67 21.39
N ILE A 298 -6.09 6.59 22.15
CA ILE A 298 -7.24 5.70 22.14
C ILE A 298 -8.26 6.27 23.12
N ILE A 299 -9.22 7.06 22.61
CA ILE A 299 -10.27 7.67 23.44
C ILE A 299 -11.36 6.65 23.76
N GLU A 300 -11.73 5.84 22.75
CA GLU A 300 -12.79 4.86 22.86
C GLU A 300 -12.56 3.76 21.81
N TYR A 301 -12.66 2.50 22.20
CA TYR A 301 -12.75 1.38 21.26
C TYR A 301 -14.15 1.33 20.66
N VAL A 302 -14.24 1.24 19.32
CA VAL A 302 -15.51 1.30 18.58
C VAL A 302 -15.96 -0.08 18.15
N ASP A 303 -15.06 -0.85 17.59
CA ASP A 303 -15.32 -2.23 17.19
C ASP A 303 -14.06 -3.09 17.27
N ALA A 304 -14.26 -4.41 17.37
CA ALA A 304 -13.21 -5.41 17.31
C ALA A 304 -13.76 -6.67 16.62
N GLU A 305 -13.07 -7.13 15.60
CA GLU A 305 -13.48 -8.28 14.80
C GLU A 305 -12.33 -9.21 14.43
N MET A 306 -12.63 -10.49 14.32
CA MET A 306 -11.81 -11.50 13.68
C MET A 306 -12.54 -11.98 12.42
N VAL A 307 -11.82 -12.06 11.31
CA VAL A 307 -12.36 -12.57 10.04
C VAL A 307 -11.43 -13.65 9.51
N HIS A 308 -12.01 -14.76 9.13
CA HIS A 308 -11.34 -15.81 8.42
C HIS A 308 -12.00 -15.96 7.05
N PHE A 309 -11.22 -15.92 5.98
CA PHE A 309 -11.76 -16.13 4.65
C PHE A 309 -10.85 -16.98 3.79
N THR A 310 -11.47 -17.76 2.91
CA THR A 310 -10.80 -18.53 1.87
C THR A 310 -11.46 -18.25 0.54
N GLY A 311 -10.69 -17.96 -0.47
CA GLY A 311 -11.23 -17.61 -1.79
C GLY A 311 -10.18 -17.55 -2.88
N PRO A 312 -10.55 -17.13 -4.09
CA PRO A 312 -9.62 -16.99 -5.20
C PRO A 312 -8.44 -16.09 -4.87
N GLY A 313 -7.28 -16.36 -5.44
CA GLY A 313 -6.09 -15.54 -5.27
C GLY A 313 -6.35 -14.09 -5.66
N VAL A 314 -6.03 -13.16 -4.77
CA VAL A 314 -6.46 -11.73 -4.83
C VAL A 314 -5.67 -10.89 -5.83
N GLY A 315 -4.62 -11.43 -6.46
CA GLY A 315 -3.74 -10.68 -7.35
C GLY A 315 -4.43 -10.05 -8.56
N VAL A 316 -5.51 -10.64 -9.01
CA VAL A 316 -6.32 -10.11 -10.13
C VAL A 316 -6.99 -8.79 -9.74
N ALA A 317 -7.39 -8.63 -8.48
CA ALA A 317 -8.02 -7.41 -7.97
C ALA A 317 -7.05 -6.21 -7.91
N MET A 318 -5.76 -6.45 -7.73
CA MET A 318 -4.75 -5.38 -7.71
C MET A 318 -4.51 -4.73 -9.08
N ASN A 319 -5.08 -5.27 -10.16
CA ASN A 319 -5.01 -4.67 -11.47
C ASN A 319 -5.87 -3.42 -11.62
N SER A 320 -6.83 -3.18 -10.73
CA SER A 320 -7.64 -1.96 -10.69
C SER A 320 -6.93 -0.80 -9.99
N HIS A 321 -5.79 -1.05 -9.33
CA HIS A 321 -5.03 -0.02 -8.62
C HIS A 321 -4.38 0.97 -9.61
N ARG A 322 -4.62 2.26 -9.41
CA ARG A 322 -4.16 3.32 -10.31
C ARG A 322 -3.64 4.55 -9.57
N ALA A 323 -2.88 5.37 -10.28
CA ALA A 323 -2.50 6.70 -9.82
C ALA A 323 -3.68 7.67 -10.00
N LEU A 324 -3.82 8.60 -9.06
CA LEU A 324 -4.59 9.83 -9.23
C LEU A 324 -3.66 10.95 -9.71
N GLU A 325 -4.23 12.00 -10.31
CA GLU A 325 -3.42 13.14 -10.72
C GLU A 325 -2.68 13.77 -9.54
N PRO A 326 -1.39 14.12 -9.72
CA PRO A 326 -0.64 14.78 -8.66
C PRO A 326 -1.30 16.10 -8.27
N VAL A 327 -1.51 16.29 -6.97
CA VAL A 327 -1.76 17.64 -6.43
C VAL A 327 -0.42 18.39 -6.53
N ALA A 328 -0.44 19.61 -7.06
CA ALA A 328 0.76 20.44 -7.08
C ALA A 328 1.23 20.66 -5.63
N ILE A 329 2.45 20.22 -5.36
CA ILE A 329 3.14 20.41 -4.06
C ILE A 329 3.61 21.86 -4.02
#